data_ad53e31982d71bc2de25bffe8a30023b
#
_entry.id   ad53e31982d71bc2de25bffe8a30023b
#
_cell.length_a   1.000
_cell.length_b   1.000
_cell.length_c   1.000
_cell.angle_alpha   90.00
_cell.angle_beta   90.00
_cell.angle_gamma   90.00
#
_symmetry.space_group_name_H-M   'P 1'
#
loop_
_entity.id
_entity.type
_entity.pdbx_description
1 polymer ?
#
loop_
_entity_poly.entity_id
_entity_poly.type
_entity_poly.pdbx_seq_one_letter_code
_entity_poly.pdbx_strand_id
1 'polypeptide(L)'
;ANYRLSAYASALKQAVEASNASVLLTAGTTRGRELAAFVAFELGAGLAPDSVDLRMEGGKLVAVRSIYSNNILTDVTFESTLQVASVRPRSFPMPEAGAAGGEVKALDAAINEANIPEKVLDAKRSDGGEVSLADAAKIVSGGRGVAADPEKGFKLVADLAGTIGAAVGASRAAVDAGYIPYKHQVGQTGKTVKPDLYIAAGISGAI
;
A
#
# COMPACT_ATOMS: atom_id res chain seq x y z
N ALA A 1 3.14 -1.45 -20.22
CA ALA A 1 4.57 -1.32 -19.96
C ALA A 1 4.90 -1.88 -18.59
N ASN A 2 6.06 -2.51 -18.42
CA ASN A 2 6.53 -2.99 -17.13
C ASN A 2 7.06 -1.81 -16.31
N TYR A 3 6.87 -1.85 -14.99
CA TYR A 3 7.37 -0.81 -14.09
C TYR A 3 8.90 -0.83 -14.03
N ARG A 4 9.50 0.35 -14.22
CA ARG A 4 10.92 0.64 -13.99
C ARG A 4 10.99 1.97 -13.25
N LEU A 5 11.63 2.00 -12.10
CA LEU A 5 11.63 3.16 -11.20
C LEU A 5 12.08 4.42 -11.91
N SER A 6 13.28 4.41 -12.53
CA SER A 6 13.86 5.60 -13.16
C SER A 6 13.01 6.15 -14.30
N ALA A 7 12.40 5.26 -15.12
CA ALA A 7 11.53 5.69 -16.21
C ALA A 7 10.24 6.36 -15.69
N TYR A 8 9.60 5.75 -14.68
CA TYR A 8 8.40 6.30 -14.07
C TYR A 8 8.68 7.59 -13.29
N ALA A 9 9.83 7.66 -12.60
CA ALA A 9 10.25 8.86 -11.91
C ALA A 9 10.50 10.02 -12.87
N SER A 10 11.16 9.76 -14.01
CA SER A 10 11.39 10.78 -15.06
C SER A 10 10.07 11.32 -15.61
N ALA A 11 9.10 10.44 -15.91
CA ALA A 11 7.78 10.87 -16.38
C ALA A 11 7.01 11.66 -15.32
N LEU A 12 7.03 11.19 -14.06
CA LEU A 12 6.31 11.85 -12.96
C LEU A 12 6.92 13.23 -12.64
N LYS A 13 8.25 13.35 -12.67
CA LYS A 13 8.94 14.64 -12.50
C LYS A 13 8.47 15.64 -13.55
N GLN A 14 8.48 15.26 -14.83
CA GLN A 14 7.99 16.11 -15.92
C GLN A 14 6.51 16.48 -15.75
N ALA A 15 5.68 15.56 -15.26
CA ALA A 15 4.27 15.84 -14.98
C ALA A 15 4.10 16.87 -13.85
N VAL A 16 4.87 16.76 -12.76
CA VAL A 16 4.87 17.72 -11.65
C VAL A 16 5.30 19.10 -12.14
N GLU A 17 6.36 19.19 -12.92
CA GLU A 17 6.86 20.43 -13.49
C GLU A 17 5.84 21.07 -14.46
N ALA A 18 5.29 20.28 -15.39
CA ALA A 18 4.32 20.75 -16.38
C ALA A 18 2.99 21.21 -15.76
N SER A 19 2.59 20.62 -14.65
CA SER A 19 1.36 21.00 -13.92
C SER A 19 1.59 22.10 -12.89
N ASN A 20 2.84 22.48 -12.61
CA ASN A 20 3.22 23.36 -11.51
C ASN A 20 2.58 22.93 -10.18
N ALA A 21 2.61 21.63 -9.91
CA ALA A 21 1.97 21.04 -8.73
C ALA A 21 2.71 21.42 -7.45
N SER A 22 1.98 21.86 -6.45
CA SER A 22 2.51 22.12 -5.10
C SER A 22 2.39 20.90 -4.17
N VAL A 23 1.57 19.92 -4.54
CA VAL A 23 1.36 18.68 -3.77
C VAL A 23 1.42 17.50 -4.71
N LEU A 24 2.20 16.48 -4.33
CA LEU A 24 2.26 15.19 -4.99
C LEU A 24 1.81 14.09 -4.03
N LEU A 25 0.74 13.39 -4.38
CA LEU A 25 0.26 12.23 -3.62
C LEU A 25 0.53 10.94 -4.38
N THR A 26 1.03 9.94 -3.70
CA THR A 26 1.21 8.59 -4.24
C THR A 26 0.49 7.56 -3.38
N ALA A 27 0.13 6.43 -3.96
CA ALA A 27 -0.36 5.30 -3.17
C ALA A 27 0.76 4.72 -2.30
N GLY A 28 0.48 4.37 -1.05
CA GLY A 28 1.42 3.74 -0.11
C GLY A 28 1.73 2.27 -0.42
N THR A 29 1.63 1.85 -1.69
CA THR A 29 2.10 0.56 -2.20
C THR A 29 3.62 0.52 -2.27
N THR A 30 4.22 -0.65 -2.42
CA THR A 30 5.69 -0.77 -2.57
C THR A 30 6.22 0.15 -3.67
N ARG A 31 5.62 0.11 -4.87
CA ARG A 31 6.03 0.95 -6.00
C ARG A 31 5.75 2.43 -5.77
N GLY A 32 4.59 2.76 -5.18
CA GLY A 32 4.24 4.16 -4.93
C GLY A 32 5.12 4.82 -3.86
N ARG A 33 5.55 4.08 -2.83
CA ARG A 33 6.49 4.58 -1.81
C ARG A 33 7.88 4.79 -2.38
N GLU A 34 8.37 3.82 -3.16
CA GLU A 34 9.66 3.90 -3.84
C GLU A 34 9.70 5.09 -4.80
N LEU A 35 8.67 5.23 -5.63
CA LEU A 35 8.54 6.34 -6.59
C LEU A 35 8.46 7.70 -5.89
N ALA A 36 7.66 7.81 -4.80
CA ALA A 36 7.56 9.03 -4.02
C ALA A 36 8.91 9.46 -3.43
N ALA A 37 9.66 8.50 -2.87
CA ALA A 37 10.96 8.78 -2.27
C ALA A 37 11.98 9.25 -3.33
N PHE A 38 12.01 8.58 -4.48
CA PHE A 38 12.93 8.92 -5.56
C PHE A 38 12.61 10.32 -6.14
N VAL A 39 11.34 10.59 -6.46
CA VAL A 39 10.93 11.89 -7.04
C VAL A 39 11.08 13.03 -6.03
N ALA A 40 10.76 12.79 -4.74
CA ALA A 40 10.98 13.80 -3.71
C ALA A 40 12.45 14.17 -3.58
N PHE A 41 13.36 13.19 -3.61
CA PHE A 41 14.81 13.44 -3.60
C PHE A 41 15.26 14.22 -4.82
N GLU A 42 14.87 13.83 -6.03
CA GLU A 42 15.23 14.47 -7.29
C GLU A 42 14.76 15.94 -7.39
N LEU A 43 13.61 16.25 -6.77
CA LEU A 43 13.01 17.59 -6.79
C LEU A 43 13.33 18.41 -5.52
N GLY A 44 14.16 17.89 -4.60
CA GLY A 44 14.47 18.57 -3.33
C GLY A 44 13.24 18.81 -2.46
N ALA A 45 12.25 17.91 -2.53
CA ALA A 45 10.97 18.04 -1.83
C ALA A 45 10.95 17.27 -0.52
N GLY A 46 10.21 17.78 0.47
CA GLY A 46 9.88 17.05 1.70
C GLY A 46 8.92 15.89 1.42
N LEU A 47 9.14 14.75 2.07
CA LEU A 47 8.29 13.56 1.94
C LEU A 47 7.71 13.13 3.29
N ALA A 48 6.37 12.99 3.36
CA ALA A 48 5.65 12.31 4.44
C ALA A 48 5.19 10.92 3.99
N PRO A 49 5.96 9.85 4.24
CA PRO A 49 5.58 8.50 3.83
C PRO A 49 4.54 7.89 4.76
N ASP A 50 3.70 7.00 4.20
CA ASP A 50 2.72 6.18 4.93
C ASP A 50 1.73 7.01 5.78
N SER A 51 1.21 8.08 5.17
CA SER A 51 0.23 8.98 5.79
C SER A 51 -1.13 8.29 5.93
N VAL A 52 -1.77 8.47 7.08
CA VAL A 52 -3.08 7.87 7.41
C VAL A 52 -4.21 8.87 7.30
N ASP A 53 -3.89 10.17 7.33
CA ASP A 53 -4.82 11.26 7.07
C ASP A 53 -4.09 12.43 6.42
N LEU A 54 -4.83 13.29 5.72
CA LEU A 54 -4.32 14.47 5.00
C LEU A 54 -5.32 15.61 5.16
N ARG A 55 -4.81 16.81 5.41
CA ARG A 55 -5.61 18.03 5.44
C ARG A 55 -4.82 19.22 4.89
N MET A 56 -5.53 20.23 4.46
CA MET A 56 -4.92 21.49 4.02
C MET A 56 -5.10 22.56 5.10
N GLU A 57 -3.99 23.17 5.53
CA GLU A 57 -3.99 24.26 6.51
C GLU A 57 -3.16 25.43 5.97
N GLY A 58 -3.77 26.60 5.85
CA GLY A 58 -3.09 27.79 5.33
C GLY A 58 -2.46 27.63 3.95
N GLY A 59 -3.04 26.80 3.09
CA GLY A 59 -2.50 26.50 1.75
C GLY A 59 -1.36 25.47 1.73
N LYS A 60 -1.03 24.88 2.88
CA LYS A 60 -0.02 23.82 3.01
C LYS A 60 -0.65 22.48 3.36
N LEU A 61 -0.05 21.41 2.89
CA LEU A 61 -0.42 20.05 3.24
C LEU A 61 0.05 19.75 4.68
N VAL A 62 -0.84 19.21 5.49
CA VAL A 62 -0.51 18.55 6.75
C VAL A 62 -0.80 17.07 6.59
N ALA A 63 0.21 16.24 6.74
CA ALA A 63 0.11 14.80 6.62
C ALA A 63 0.16 14.15 8.00
N VAL A 64 -0.89 13.42 8.37
CA VAL A 64 -0.91 12.67 9.63
C VAL A 64 -0.25 11.32 9.42
N ARG A 65 0.74 11.03 10.25
CA ARG A 65 1.47 9.76 10.22
C ARG A 65 1.33 9.02 11.53
N SER A 66 1.23 7.71 11.41
CA SER A 66 1.29 6.81 12.56
C SER A 66 2.73 6.34 12.75
N ILE A 67 3.29 6.59 13.94
CA ILE A 67 4.65 6.22 14.33
C ILE A 67 4.66 5.34 15.58
N TYR A 68 5.82 4.78 15.94
CA TYR A 68 5.98 3.85 17.07
C TYR A 68 4.96 2.71 17.07
N SER A 69 4.92 1.94 15.98
CA SER A 69 4.01 0.80 15.81
C SER A 69 2.53 1.17 15.96
N ASN A 70 2.14 2.32 15.42
CA ASN A 70 0.78 2.91 15.47
C ASN A 70 0.33 3.40 16.86
N ASN A 71 1.23 3.59 17.81
CA ASN A 71 0.88 4.09 19.14
C ASN A 71 0.78 5.63 19.20
N ILE A 72 1.38 6.34 18.23
CA ILE A 72 1.39 7.81 18.20
C ILE A 72 0.98 8.28 16.81
N LEU A 73 0.07 9.23 16.75
CA LEU A 73 -0.21 10.01 15.53
C LEU A 73 0.57 11.32 15.60
N THR A 74 1.22 11.69 14.51
CA THR A 74 1.97 12.93 14.39
C THR A 74 1.60 13.67 13.13
N ASP A 75 1.49 14.98 13.23
CA ASP A 75 1.33 15.88 12.10
C ASP A 75 2.70 16.21 11.52
N VAL A 76 2.81 16.08 10.22
CA VAL A 76 4.00 16.42 9.45
C VAL A 76 3.64 17.56 8.50
N THR A 77 4.41 18.65 8.60
CA THR A 77 4.33 19.80 7.68
C THR A 77 5.58 19.87 6.83
N PHE A 78 5.54 20.70 5.79
CA PHE A 78 6.62 20.78 4.80
C PHE A 78 7.15 22.21 4.70
N GLU A 79 8.46 22.34 4.60
CA GLU A 79 9.13 23.61 4.30
C GLU A 79 9.35 23.80 2.80
N SER A 80 9.40 22.70 2.05
CA SER A 80 9.59 22.71 0.59
C SER A 80 8.34 23.21 -0.15
N THR A 81 8.56 23.80 -1.34
CA THR A 81 7.46 24.25 -2.21
C THR A 81 6.62 23.08 -2.69
N LEU A 82 7.25 22.02 -3.19
CA LEU A 82 6.60 20.76 -3.49
C LEU A 82 6.50 19.92 -2.19
N GLN A 83 5.31 19.45 -1.89
CA GLN A 83 4.99 18.67 -0.70
C GLN A 83 4.57 17.27 -1.14
N VAL A 84 5.33 16.26 -0.76
CA VAL A 84 5.09 14.89 -1.22
C VAL A 84 4.58 14.03 -0.08
N ALA A 85 3.49 13.29 -0.31
CA ALA A 85 3.01 12.30 0.66
C ALA A 85 2.66 10.98 -0.03
N SER A 86 3.00 9.87 0.61
CA SER A 86 2.45 8.57 0.22
C SER A 86 1.34 8.16 1.19
N VAL A 87 0.19 7.81 0.64
CA VAL A 87 -1.04 7.55 1.39
C VAL A 87 -1.19 6.06 1.67
N ARG A 88 -1.33 5.70 2.94
CA ARG A 88 -1.56 4.30 3.35
C ARG A 88 -2.81 3.75 2.65
N PRO A 89 -2.73 2.58 2.01
CA PRO A 89 -3.91 1.96 1.40
C PRO A 89 -5.06 1.82 2.42
N ARG A 90 -6.27 2.14 1.97
CA ARG A 90 -7.51 2.02 2.76
C ARG A 90 -7.62 2.97 3.96
N SER A 91 -6.75 3.97 4.12
CA SER A 91 -6.90 4.99 5.16
C SER A 91 -8.10 5.90 4.89
N PHE A 92 -8.38 6.16 3.62
CA PHE A 92 -9.51 6.97 3.19
C PHE A 92 -10.66 6.09 2.66
N PRO A 93 -11.91 6.50 2.84
CA PRO A 93 -13.03 5.86 2.16
C PRO A 93 -12.89 6.07 0.64
N MET A 94 -13.43 5.13 -0.14
CA MET A 94 -13.52 5.32 -1.59
C MET A 94 -14.51 6.45 -1.87
N PRO A 95 -14.13 7.49 -2.64
CA PRO A 95 -15.03 8.58 -2.95
C PRO A 95 -16.16 8.07 -3.86
N GLU A 96 -17.32 8.71 -3.74
CA GLU A 96 -18.39 8.50 -4.70
C GLU A 96 -18.00 9.07 -6.07
N ALA A 97 -18.45 8.39 -7.13
CA ALA A 97 -18.19 8.85 -8.48
C ALA A 97 -18.92 10.19 -8.70
N GLY A 98 -18.16 11.24 -8.96
CA GLY A 98 -18.72 12.55 -9.32
C GLY A 98 -19.20 12.59 -10.78
N ALA A 99 -19.76 13.74 -11.17
CA ALA A 99 -20.11 13.98 -12.57
C ALA A 99 -18.85 13.94 -13.45
N ALA A 100 -18.93 13.31 -14.61
CA ALA A 100 -17.86 13.34 -15.61
C ALA A 100 -17.65 14.78 -16.11
N GLY A 101 -16.40 15.21 -16.32
CA GLY A 101 -16.12 16.57 -16.79
C GLY A 101 -14.66 17.02 -16.70
N GLY A 102 -13.73 16.10 -16.41
CA GLY A 102 -12.29 16.42 -16.41
C GLY A 102 -11.71 16.49 -17.82
N GLU A 103 -10.76 17.40 -18.04
CA GLU A 103 -9.94 17.43 -19.27
C GLU A 103 -8.80 16.43 -19.15
N VAL A 104 -8.61 15.58 -20.19
CA VAL A 104 -7.46 14.68 -20.30
C VAL A 104 -6.40 15.34 -21.16
N LYS A 105 -5.23 15.65 -20.53
CA LYS A 105 -4.05 16.19 -21.23
C LYS A 105 -3.03 15.10 -21.39
N ALA A 106 -2.59 14.84 -22.61
CA ALA A 106 -1.47 13.95 -22.87
C ALA A 106 -0.15 14.66 -22.50
N LEU A 107 0.71 13.97 -21.77
CA LEU A 107 2.08 14.38 -21.52
C LEU A 107 3.01 13.54 -22.41
N ASP A 108 3.71 14.20 -23.34
CA ASP A 108 4.78 13.55 -24.10
C ASP A 108 6.06 13.59 -23.27
N ALA A 109 6.19 12.63 -22.35
CA ALA A 109 7.34 12.56 -21.47
C ALA A 109 8.61 12.14 -22.25
N ALA A 110 9.61 13.01 -22.27
CA ALA A 110 10.91 12.74 -22.88
C ALA A 110 11.70 11.75 -22.00
N ILE A 111 11.56 10.46 -22.28
CA ILE A 111 12.28 9.39 -21.58
C ILE A 111 13.46 8.93 -22.44
N ASN A 112 14.68 9.18 -21.98
CA ASN A 112 15.88 8.69 -22.63
C ASN A 112 16.21 7.28 -22.11
N GLU A 113 15.97 6.25 -22.92
CA GLU A 113 16.24 4.85 -22.56
C GLU A 113 17.71 4.59 -22.21
N ALA A 114 18.66 5.37 -22.73
CA ALA A 114 20.07 5.22 -22.39
C ALA A 114 20.37 5.58 -20.92
N ASN A 115 19.52 6.37 -20.28
CA ASN A 115 19.64 6.79 -18.89
C ASN A 115 18.83 5.92 -17.93
N ILE A 116 18.13 4.88 -18.44
CA ILE A 116 17.34 3.97 -17.63
C ILE A 116 18.15 2.71 -17.33
N PRO A 117 18.68 2.57 -16.09
CA PRO A 117 19.56 1.44 -15.75
C PRO A 117 18.79 0.11 -15.61
N GLU A 118 17.49 0.15 -15.34
CA GLU A 118 16.71 -1.05 -15.09
C GLU A 118 16.26 -1.70 -16.39
N LYS A 119 16.41 -3.04 -16.47
CA LYS A 119 15.85 -3.89 -17.52
C LYS A 119 14.96 -4.94 -16.91
N VAL A 120 13.71 -5.02 -17.36
CA VAL A 120 12.81 -6.11 -16.98
C VAL A 120 13.16 -7.32 -17.81
N LEU A 121 13.69 -8.36 -17.16
CA LEU A 121 14.08 -9.61 -17.81
C LEU A 121 12.88 -10.56 -17.96
N ASP A 122 12.05 -10.64 -16.93
CA ASP A 122 10.86 -11.50 -16.89
C ASP A 122 9.79 -10.90 -15.96
N ALA A 123 8.53 -11.22 -16.19
CA ALA A 123 7.41 -10.82 -15.34
C ALA A 123 6.44 -12.00 -15.19
N LYS A 124 6.52 -12.67 -14.04
CA LYS A 124 5.60 -13.75 -13.68
C LYS A 124 4.37 -13.18 -12.98
N ARG A 125 3.20 -13.42 -13.54
CA ARG A 125 1.93 -13.17 -12.86
C ARG A 125 1.60 -14.39 -12.01
N SER A 126 1.27 -14.18 -10.73
CA SER A 126 0.61 -15.22 -9.96
C SER A 126 -0.85 -15.26 -10.39
N ASP A 127 -1.32 -16.38 -10.93
CA ASP A 127 -2.73 -16.62 -11.20
C ASP A 127 -3.47 -16.76 -9.87
N GLY A 128 -3.92 -15.63 -9.33
CA GLY A 128 -4.67 -15.57 -8.10
C GLY A 128 -6.14 -15.76 -8.36
N GLY A 129 -6.63 -16.99 -8.30
CA GLY A 129 -8.07 -17.28 -8.24
C GLY A 129 -8.71 -16.99 -6.87
N GLU A 130 -7.93 -16.52 -5.89
CA GLU A 130 -8.39 -16.23 -4.54
C GLU A 130 -8.64 -14.72 -4.36
N VAL A 131 -9.63 -14.38 -3.54
CA VAL A 131 -9.89 -12.99 -3.14
C VAL A 131 -8.63 -12.41 -2.49
N SER A 132 -8.13 -11.30 -3.04
CA SER A 132 -6.97 -10.62 -2.46
C SER A 132 -7.29 -10.20 -1.03
N LEU A 133 -6.46 -10.58 -0.06
CA LEU A 133 -6.59 -10.12 1.33
C LEU A 133 -6.73 -8.60 1.44
N ALA A 134 -6.03 -7.87 0.56
CA ALA A 134 -6.09 -6.41 0.56
C ALA A 134 -7.48 -5.88 0.19
N ASP A 135 -8.28 -6.66 -0.57
CA ASP A 135 -9.59 -6.24 -1.09
C ASP A 135 -10.76 -6.94 -0.39
N ALA A 136 -10.47 -7.84 0.54
CA ALA A 136 -11.49 -8.62 1.24
C ALA A 136 -12.27 -7.75 2.23
N ALA A 137 -13.61 -7.77 2.14
CA ALA A 137 -14.48 -7.16 3.12
C ALA A 137 -14.54 -7.95 4.44
N LYS A 138 -14.29 -9.26 4.38
CA LYS A 138 -14.24 -10.15 5.55
C LYS A 138 -12.98 -10.99 5.52
N ILE A 139 -12.34 -11.15 6.67
CA ILE A 139 -11.11 -11.94 6.82
C ILE A 139 -11.23 -12.84 8.05
N VAL A 140 -10.86 -14.10 7.89
CA VAL A 140 -10.62 -15.03 9.00
C VAL A 140 -9.15 -15.38 9.02
N SER A 141 -8.46 -15.06 10.12
CA SER A 141 -7.02 -15.26 10.26
C SER A 141 -6.66 -16.26 11.33
N GLY A 142 -5.72 -17.14 11.02
CA GLY A 142 -5.14 -18.09 11.95
C GLY A 142 -3.76 -17.68 12.48
N GLY A 143 -3.53 -17.92 13.78
CA GLY A 143 -2.20 -17.81 14.38
C GLY A 143 -1.65 -19.18 14.81
N ARG A 144 -0.54 -19.19 15.56
CA ARG A 144 0.04 -20.43 16.12
C ARG A 144 -0.92 -21.16 17.08
N GLY A 145 -1.85 -20.43 17.70
CA GLY A 145 -2.80 -21.02 18.65
C GLY A 145 -3.82 -21.99 18.03
N VAL A 146 -4.06 -21.93 16.71
CA VAL A 146 -4.89 -22.92 15.99
C VAL A 146 -4.06 -24.10 15.46
N ALA A 147 -2.76 -24.09 15.65
CA ALA A 147 -1.80 -24.98 14.99
C ALA A 147 -1.23 -26.06 15.93
N ALA A 148 -2.00 -26.53 16.93
CA ALA A 148 -1.68 -27.79 17.62
C ALA A 148 -1.53 -28.96 16.62
N ASP A 149 -2.40 -28.94 15.57
CA ASP A 149 -2.24 -29.67 14.31
C ASP A 149 -2.41 -28.61 13.21
N PRO A 150 -1.32 -28.13 12.58
CA PRO A 150 -1.37 -26.99 11.65
C PRO A 150 -2.30 -27.22 10.46
N GLU A 151 -2.32 -28.42 9.90
CA GLU A 151 -3.15 -28.75 8.75
C GLU A 151 -4.64 -28.69 9.11
N LYS A 152 -5.05 -29.34 10.20
CA LYS A 152 -6.43 -29.30 10.68
C LYS A 152 -6.84 -27.90 11.13
N GLY A 153 -5.95 -27.19 11.84
CA GLY A 153 -6.23 -25.85 12.34
C GLY A 153 -6.47 -24.85 11.22
N PHE A 154 -5.60 -24.83 10.20
CA PHE A 154 -5.80 -23.95 9.06
C PHE A 154 -6.91 -24.41 8.12
N LYS A 155 -7.24 -25.71 8.09
CA LYS A 155 -8.45 -26.19 7.43
C LYS A 155 -9.71 -25.62 8.08
N LEU A 156 -9.82 -25.61 9.42
CA LEU A 156 -10.95 -25.00 10.13
C LEU A 156 -11.07 -23.50 9.87
N VAL A 157 -9.93 -22.78 9.81
CA VAL A 157 -9.89 -21.35 9.44
C VAL A 157 -10.43 -21.16 8.03
N ALA A 158 -10.02 -22.00 7.08
CA ALA A 158 -10.47 -21.94 5.69
C ALA A 158 -11.97 -22.33 5.55
N ASP A 159 -12.43 -23.34 6.26
CA ASP A 159 -13.84 -23.78 6.27
C ASP A 159 -14.75 -22.65 6.81
N LEU A 160 -14.34 -22.00 7.91
CA LEU A 160 -15.06 -20.85 8.45
C LEU A 160 -15.07 -19.68 7.47
N ALA A 161 -13.91 -19.36 6.88
CA ALA A 161 -13.79 -18.32 5.88
C ALA A 161 -14.71 -18.58 4.68
N GLY A 162 -14.72 -19.81 4.17
CA GLY A 162 -15.61 -20.23 3.08
C GLY A 162 -17.10 -20.08 3.43
N THR A 163 -17.49 -20.42 4.65
CA THR A 163 -18.88 -20.34 5.12
C THR A 163 -19.43 -18.90 5.10
N ILE A 164 -18.61 -17.91 5.43
CA ILE A 164 -19.03 -16.51 5.51
C ILE A 164 -18.59 -15.65 4.31
N GLY A 165 -17.98 -16.27 3.30
CA GLY A 165 -17.44 -15.58 2.13
C GLY A 165 -16.28 -14.63 2.49
N ALA A 166 -15.38 -15.07 3.38
CA ALA A 166 -14.22 -14.33 3.82
C ALA A 166 -12.92 -14.81 3.15
N ALA A 167 -11.91 -13.94 3.09
CA ALA A 167 -10.55 -14.35 2.73
C ALA A 167 -9.83 -14.99 3.93
N VAL A 168 -8.88 -15.89 3.65
CA VAL A 168 -8.05 -16.53 4.67
C VAL A 168 -6.79 -15.70 4.91
N GLY A 169 -6.59 -15.27 6.16
CA GLY A 169 -5.40 -14.60 6.62
C GLY A 169 -4.58 -15.43 7.62
N ALA A 170 -3.38 -14.96 7.91
CA ALA A 170 -2.53 -15.59 8.91
C ALA A 170 -1.60 -14.57 9.61
N SER A 171 -1.20 -14.90 10.83
CA SER A 171 -0.14 -14.16 11.51
C SER A 171 1.23 -14.47 10.89
N ARG A 172 2.19 -13.53 11.02
CA ARG A 172 3.59 -13.75 10.62
C ARG A 172 4.15 -15.04 11.23
N ALA A 173 3.91 -15.29 12.51
CA ALA A 173 4.43 -16.46 13.20
C ALA A 173 3.94 -17.79 12.62
N ALA A 174 2.72 -17.83 12.06
CA ALA A 174 2.20 -19.01 11.38
C ALA A 174 2.84 -19.20 9.99
N VAL A 175 3.09 -18.09 9.28
CA VAL A 175 3.77 -18.11 7.98
C VAL A 175 5.25 -18.49 8.13
N ASP A 176 5.96 -17.90 9.09
CA ASP A 176 7.37 -18.21 9.37
C ASP A 176 7.55 -19.68 9.80
N ALA A 177 6.54 -20.28 10.46
CA ALA A 177 6.51 -21.69 10.80
C ALA A 177 6.12 -22.62 9.62
N GLY A 178 5.82 -22.06 8.45
CA GLY A 178 5.47 -22.83 7.25
C GLY A 178 4.05 -23.42 7.24
N TYR A 179 3.16 -22.99 8.14
CA TYR A 179 1.79 -23.54 8.23
C TYR A 179 0.89 -23.07 7.09
N ILE A 180 1.19 -21.90 6.52
CA ILE A 180 0.44 -21.33 5.40
C ILE A 180 1.37 -20.41 4.58
N PRO A 181 1.17 -20.30 3.24
CA PRO A 181 2.03 -19.47 2.40
C PRO A 181 1.99 -17.97 2.75
N TYR A 182 3.09 -17.26 2.48
CA TYR A 182 3.27 -15.82 2.74
C TYR A 182 2.16 -14.94 2.14
N LYS A 183 1.53 -15.33 1.04
CA LYS A 183 0.42 -14.59 0.43
C LYS A 183 -0.75 -14.31 1.39
N HIS A 184 -0.89 -15.11 2.46
CA HIS A 184 -1.90 -15.00 3.50
C HIS A 184 -1.48 -14.12 4.68
N GLN A 185 -0.21 -13.65 4.72
CA GLN A 185 0.27 -12.89 5.87
C GLN A 185 -0.40 -11.52 5.98
N VAL A 186 -0.99 -11.26 7.14
CA VAL A 186 -1.56 -9.97 7.54
C VAL A 186 -0.67 -9.33 8.59
N GLY A 187 -0.47 -8.02 8.50
CA GLY A 187 0.26 -7.24 9.48
C GLY A 187 1.39 -6.39 8.88
N GLN A 188 2.26 -5.88 9.74
CA GLN A 188 3.30 -4.90 9.39
C GLN A 188 4.24 -5.35 8.26
N THR A 189 4.63 -6.62 8.26
CA THR A 189 5.53 -7.22 7.25
C THR A 189 4.77 -8.02 6.18
N GLY A 190 3.46 -8.06 6.26
CA GLY A 190 2.56 -8.69 5.30
C GLY A 190 1.67 -7.67 4.59
N LYS A 191 0.42 -8.04 4.39
CA LYS A 191 -0.57 -7.15 3.78
C LYS A 191 -1.27 -6.31 4.85
N THR A 192 -1.35 -5.00 4.64
CA THR A 192 -2.24 -4.12 5.42
C THR A 192 -3.66 -4.31 4.91
N VAL A 193 -4.57 -4.58 5.82
CA VAL A 193 -5.99 -4.84 5.52
C VAL A 193 -6.89 -3.93 6.35
N LYS A 194 -8.08 -3.63 5.84
CA LYS A 194 -9.14 -2.90 6.54
C LYS A 194 -10.49 -3.52 6.17
N PRO A 195 -10.77 -4.76 6.62
CA PRO A 195 -12.05 -5.39 6.37
C PRO A 195 -13.15 -4.81 7.27
N ASP A 196 -14.40 -5.05 6.89
CA ASP A 196 -15.56 -4.76 7.75
C ASP A 196 -15.65 -5.75 8.91
N LEU A 197 -15.19 -6.99 8.70
CA LEU A 197 -15.10 -8.03 9.71
C LEU A 197 -13.73 -8.73 9.67
N TYR A 198 -13.04 -8.73 10.81
CA TYR A 198 -11.80 -9.48 10.99
C TYR A 198 -11.93 -10.46 12.17
N ILE A 199 -11.89 -11.76 11.89
CA ILE A 199 -11.90 -12.82 12.92
C ILE A 199 -10.46 -13.31 13.09
N ALA A 200 -9.90 -13.15 14.28
CA ALA A 200 -8.56 -13.61 14.63
C ALA A 200 -8.64 -14.81 15.57
N ALA A 201 -8.21 -15.98 15.10
CA ALA A 201 -8.21 -17.21 15.86
C ALA A 201 -6.77 -17.63 16.23
N GLY A 202 -6.50 -17.80 17.52
CA GLY A 202 -5.17 -18.23 18.00
C GLY A 202 -4.03 -17.25 17.70
N ILE A 203 -4.33 -15.95 17.61
CA ILE A 203 -3.37 -14.86 17.41
C ILE A 203 -3.23 -14.09 18.73
N SER A 204 -2.00 -13.93 19.23
CA SER A 204 -1.76 -13.23 20.50
C SER A 204 -1.99 -11.71 20.43
N GLY A 205 -1.85 -11.11 19.24
CA GLY A 205 -1.89 -9.66 19.08
C GLY A 205 -0.66 -8.92 19.60
N ALA A 206 0.36 -9.62 20.08
CA ALA A 206 1.61 -9.01 20.49
C ALA A 206 2.39 -8.48 19.28
N ILE A 207 3.04 -7.32 19.44
CA ILE A 207 3.89 -6.66 18.47
C ILE A 207 5.35 -6.86 18.90
#